data_b3221964cf6839200b6c397e84e69285
#
_entry.id   b3221964cf6839200b6c397e84e69285
#
_cell.length_a   1.000
_cell.length_b   1.000
_cell.length_c   1.000
_cell.angle_alpha   90.00
_cell.angle_beta   90.00
_cell.angle_gamma   90.00
#
_symmetry.space_group_name_H-M   'P 1'
#
loop_
_entity.id
_entity.type
_entity.pdbx_description
1 polymer ?
#
loop_
_entity_poly.entity_id
_entity_poly.type
_entity_poly.pdbx_seq_one_letter_code
_entity_poly.pdbx_strand_id
1 'polypeptide(L)'
;GDFINADFTKMDDQGNLLKDSVLPNHQIKIGEGLFTGDLEKPFINKKVGDIISLKIKQENRDVPYSIKINKIEQQILPELNNDFVQSIDKNIKTIKEFKNKVKENIQINLDNENKKEFNNKIVEYFIDKTKFDAPQSMVENYKSYLIEDYKSKNPNSFDEDKMGKEFTEISTKNIKWLLIREIIIDREKISLEKKEIDNKIEEMIKESPDYKKDIIKFYNEESNKNKLKEDMLNNKFFSKLENYFINKSKEIPTDKIKKG
;
A
#
# COMPACT_ATOMS: atom_id res chain seq x y z
N GLY A 1 7.56 7.86 -21.90
CA GLY A 1 8.46 7.17 -21.92
C GLY A 1 9.95 7.26 -21.66
N ASP A 2 10.67 8.28 -22.13
CA ASP A 2 12.12 8.33 -21.99
C ASP A 2 12.53 8.74 -20.56
N PHE A 3 13.69 8.23 -20.13
CA PHE A 3 14.32 8.71 -18.89
C PHE A 3 15.20 9.91 -19.21
N ILE A 4 15.08 10.95 -18.40
CA ILE A 4 15.89 12.16 -18.49
C ILE A 4 16.68 12.30 -17.20
N ASN A 5 17.99 12.48 -17.31
CA ASN A 5 18.83 12.92 -16.21
C ASN A 5 19.05 14.44 -16.38
N ALA A 6 18.69 15.22 -15.37
CA ALA A 6 18.70 16.68 -15.44
C ALA A 6 19.09 17.34 -14.12
N ASP A 7 19.61 18.55 -14.21
CA ASP A 7 19.85 19.41 -13.06
C ASP A 7 18.65 20.35 -12.86
N PHE A 8 18.06 20.29 -11.68
CA PHE A 8 16.93 21.14 -11.30
C PHE A 8 17.43 22.28 -10.42
N THR A 9 17.20 23.50 -10.85
CA THR A 9 17.55 24.71 -10.08
C THR A 9 16.28 25.51 -9.83
N LYS A 10 15.99 25.84 -8.57
CA LYS A 10 14.87 26.74 -8.27
C LYS A 10 15.16 28.14 -8.81
N MET A 11 14.10 28.83 -9.19
CA MET A 11 14.16 30.24 -9.56
C MET A 11 13.37 31.08 -8.55
N ASP A 12 13.73 32.33 -8.44
CA ASP A 12 12.91 33.32 -7.73
C ASP A 12 11.72 33.81 -8.61
N ASP A 13 10.86 34.63 -8.04
CA ASP A 13 9.70 35.19 -8.74
C ASP A 13 10.09 36.11 -9.92
N GLN A 14 11.34 36.55 -9.99
CA GLN A 14 11.91 37.38 -11.07
C GLN A 14 12.59 36.52 -12.17
N GLY A 15 12.67 35.20 -11.97
CA GLY A 15 13.28 34.22 -12.90
C GLY A 15 14.80 34.08 -12.73
N ASN A 16 15.40 34.56 -11.65
CA ASN A 16 16.81 34.37 -11.37
C ASN A 16 17.06 33.00 -10.71
N LEU A 17 18.16 32.34 -11.08
CA LEU A 17 18.53 31.05 -10.52
C LEU A 17 19.02 31.17 -9.08
N LEU A 18 18.46 30.39 -8.20
CA LEU A 18 18.89 30.26 -6.81
C LEU A 18 20.03 29.23 -6.71
N LYS A 19 21.28 29.71 -6.64
CA LYS A 19 22.48 28.84 -6.70
C LYS A 19 22.57 27.77 -5.61
N ASP A 20 21.98 28.02 -4.45
CA ASP A 20 22.01 27.09 -3.32
C ASP A 20 20.89 26.03 -3.36
N SER A 21 20.10 25.98 -4.45
CA SER A 21 18.94 25.10 -4.60
C SER A 21 19.04 24.18 -5.81
N VAL A 22 20.25 23.78 -6.17
CA VAL A 22 20.50 22.87 -7.30
C VAL A 22 20.35 21.42 -6.84
N LEU A 23 19.50 20.67 -7.51
CA LEU A 23 19.41 19.21 -7.42
C LEU A 23 20.09 18.62 -8.67
N PRO A 24 21.38 18.24 -8.58
CA PRO A 24 22.10 17.77 -9.73
C PRO A 24 21.75 16.31 -10.08
N ASN A 25 21.83 15.99 -11.36
CA ASN A 25 21.69 14.62 -11.88
C ASN A 25 20.40 13.91 -11.43
N HIS A 26 19.30 14.64 -11.28
CA HIS A 26 18.04 14.02 -10.90
C HIS A 26 17.42 13.27 -12.08
N GLN A 27 17.10 12.00 -11.88
CA GLN A 27 16.51 11.16 -12.92
C GLN A 27 14.99 11.22 -12.85
N ILE A 28 14.37 11.51 -13.98
CA ILE A 28 12.92 11.55 -14.14
C ILE A 28 12.51 10.67 -15.33
N LYS A 29 11.31 10.12 -15.28
CA LYS A 29 10.68 9.43 -16.40
C LYS A 29 9.54 10.28 -16.93
N ILE A 30 9.59 10.62 -18.20
CA ILE A 30 8.54 11.43 -18.84
C ILE A 30 7.31 10.58 -19.11
N GLY A 31 6.14 11.09 -18.73
CA GLY A 31 4.86 10.38 -18.81
C GLY A 31 4.55 9.52 -17.59
N GLU A 32 5.36 9.60 -16.51
CA GLU A 32 5.10 8.93 -15.23
C GLU A 32 5.29 9.87 -14.03
N GLY A 33 4.63 9.55 -12.92
CA GLY A 33 4.73 10.31 -11.67
C GLY A 33 4.31 11.76 -11.81
N LEU A 34 5.20 12.67 -11.41
CA LEU A 34 4.95 14.12 -11.47
C LEU A 34 4.96 14.66 -12.91
N PHE A 35 5.74 14.06 -13.81
CA PHE A 35 5.96 14.58 -15.18
C PHE A 35 4.99 13.94 -16.18
N THR A 36 3.68 14.14 -15.94
CA THR A 36 2.58 13.72 -16.79
C THR A 36 1.76 14.92 -17.26
N GLY A 37 1.04 14.78 -18.37
CA GLY A 37 0.12 15.79 -18.87
C GLY A 37 0.79 17.10 -19.23
N ASP A 38 0.46 18.21 -18.54
CA ASP A 38 1.01 19.52 -18.84
C ASP A 38 2.48 19.66 -18.46
N LEU A 39 2.95 18.92 -17.44
CA LEU A 39 4.35 18.93 -17.02
C LEU A 39 5.26 18.09 -17.95
N GLU A 40 4.70 17.21 -18.76
CA GLU A 40 5.41 16.44 -19.78
C GLU A 40 5.70 17.26 -21.05
N LYS A 41 4.76 18.11 -21.46
CA LYS A 41 4.82 18.87 -22.72
C LYS A 41 6.13 19.65 -22.96
N PRO A 42 6.70 20.35 -21.97
CA PRO A 42 7.95 21.10 -22.14
C PRO A 42 9.17 20.25 -22.48
N PHE A 43 9.11 18.94 -22.24
CA PHE A 43 10.22 17.99 -22.53
C PHE A 43 10.15 17.40 -23.93
N ILE A 44 8.99 17.51 -24.61
CA ILE A 44 8.80 16.93 -25.95
C ILE A 44 9.74 17.60 -26.95
N ASN A 45 10.45 16.80 -27.73
CA ASN A 45 11.41 17.22 -28.75
C ASN A 45 12.65 17.97 -28.20
N LYS A 46 12.91 17.89 -26.92
CA LYS A 46 14.13 18.48 -26.31
C LYS A 46 15.33 17.57 -26.47
N LYS A 47 16.53 18.19 -26.44
CA LYS A 47 17.82 17.52 -26.60
C LYS A 47 18.68 17.72 -25.37
N VAL A 48 19.73 16.90 -25.28
CA VAL A 48 20.77 17.07 -24.29
C VAL A 48 21.37 18.47 -24.40
N GLY A 49 21.48 19.15 -23.26
CA GLY A 49 21.92 20.54 -23.15
C GLY A 49 20.80 21.58 -23.15
N ASP A 50 19.58 21.22 -23.54
CA ASP A 50 18.44 22.16 -23.50
C ASP A 50 18.06 22.49 -22.06
N ILE A 51 17.60 23.74 -21.89
CA ILE A 51 17.09 24.25 -20.62
C ILE A 51 15.58 24.44 -20.75
N ILE A 52 14.85 23.93 -19.77
CA ILE A 52 13.39 24.00 -19.69
C ILE A 52 13.03 24.79 -18.43
N SER A 53 12.12 25.74 -18.55
CA SER A 53 11.53 26.43 -17.40
C SER A 53 10.11 25.94 -17.21
N LEU A 54 9.79 25.46 -16.01
CA LEU A 54 8.43 25.04 -15.66
C LEU A 54 8.15 25.27 -14.17
N LYS A 55 6.87 25.35 -13.82
CA LYS A 55 6.42 25.48 -12.44
C LYS A 55 5.97 24.14 -11.92
N ILE A 56 6.50 23.75 -10.76
CA ILE A 56 6.15 22.50 -10.07
C ILE A 56 5.38 22.87 -8.80
N LYS A 57 4.22 22.28 -8.63
CA LYS A 57 3.40 22.50 -7.45
C LYS A 57 3.99 21.79 -6.23
N GLN A 58 4.38 22.55 -5.21
CA GLN A 58 4.86 22.05 -3.92
C GLN A 58 4.02 22.67 -2.80
N GLU A 59 3.44 21.87 -1.93
CA GLU A 59 2.68 22.32 -0.74
C GLU A 59 1.69 23.47 -1.01
N ASN A 60 0.94 23.43 -2.11
CA ASN A 60 0.02 24.48 -2.58
C ASN A 60 0.65 25.75 -3.17
N ARG A 61 1.95 25.75 -3.49
CA ARG A 61 2.63 26.85 -4.19
C ARG A 61 3.24 26.37 -5.48
N ASP A 62 3.16 27.19 -6.52
CA ASP A 62 3.84 26.94 -7.79
C ASP A 62 5.28 27.45 -7.68
N VAL A 63 6.23 26.53 -7.59
CA VAL A 63 7.66 26.85 -7.51
C VAL A 63 8.27 26.77 -8.90
N PRO A 64 8.85 27.88 -9.43
CA PRO A 64 9.49 27.87 -10.73
C PRO A 64 10.84 27.16 -10.68
N TYR A 65 11.10 26.32 -11.68
CA TYR A 65 12.35 25.58 -11.86
C TYR A 65 12.93 25.81 -13.24
N SER A 66 14.25 25.93 -13.30
CA SER A 66 15.06 25.76 -14.49
C SER A 66 15.64 24.35 -14.48
N ILE A 67 15.41 23.61 -15.55
CA ILE A 67 15.80 22.21 -15.68
C ILE A 67 16.73 22.09 -16.88
N LYS A 68 18.00 21.75 -16.64
CA LYS A 68 18.99 21.50 -17.68
C LYS A 68 19.11 20.01 -17.95
N ILE A 69 18.86 19.58 -19.17
CA ILE A 69 18.92 18.19 -19.57
C ILE A 69 20.38 17.75 -19.74
N ASN A 70 20.83 16.80 -18.93
CA ASN A 70 22.19 16.26 -18.99
C ASN A 70 22.29 15.01 -19.85
N LYS A 71 21.23 14.15 -19.82
CA LYS A 71 21.18 12.88 -20.55
C LYS A 71 19.74 12.50 -20.86
N ILE A 72 19.54 11.88 -22.00
CA ILE A 72 18.25 11.28 -22.39
C ILE A 72 18.52 9.81 -22.67
N GLU A 73 17.74 8.92 -22.05
CA GLU A 73 17.85 7.47 -22.21
C GLU A 73 16.50 6.89 -22.60
N GLN A 74 16.47 6.19 -23.71
CA GLN A 74 15.29 5.47 -24.14
C GLN A 74 15.25 4.10 -23.47
N GLN A 75 14.11 3.77 -22.88
CA GLN A 75 13.87 2.43 -22.38
C GLN A 75 13.51 1.49 -23.53
N ILE A 76 14.43 0.62 -23.91
CA ILE A 76 14.16 -0.44 -24.87
C ILE A 76 13.71 -1.68 -24.10
N LEU A 77 12.42 -2.00 -24.23
CA LEU A 77 11.89 -3.22 -23.65
C LEU A 77 12.28 -4.42 -24.53
N PRO A 78 12.67 -5.55 -23.94
CA PRO A 78 12.91 -6.78 -24.69
C PRO A 78 11.61 -7.26 -25.34
N GLU A 79 11.71 -7.92 -26.47
CA GLU A 79 10.56 -8.55 -27.11
C GLU A 79 9.99 -9.63 -26.20
N LEU A 80 8.65 -9.65 -26.09
CA LEU A 80 7.94 -10.68 -25.37
C LEU A 80 7.94 -11.98 -26.17
N ASN A 81 8.99 -12.78 -25.98
CA ASN A 81 9.16 -14.09 -26.57
C ASN A 81 9.32 -15.18 -25.48
N ASN A 82 9.40 -16.44 -25.88
CA ASN A 82 9.50 -17.55 -24.91
C ASN A 82 10.82 -17.51 -24.11
N ASP A 83 11.91 -17.05 -24.70
CA ASP A 83 13.21 -16.95 -24.03
C ASP A 83 13.15 -15.87 -22.93
N PHE A 84 12.53 -14.74 -23.22
CA PHE A 84 12.30 -13.70 -22.21
C PHE A 84 11.44 -14.23 -21.04
N VAL A 85 10.37 -14.93 -21.34
CA VAL A 85 9.48 -15.51 -20.33
C VAL A 85 10.23 -16.51 -19.43
N GLN A 86 11.04 -17.39 -20.01
CA GLN A 86 11.87 -18.35 -19.27
C GLN A 86 12.98 -17.67 -18.45
N SER A 87 13.46 -16.51 -18.86
CA SER A 87 14.42 -15.72 -18.07
C SER A 87 13.81 -15.13 -16.81
N ILE A 88 12.47 -14.85 -16.81
CA ILE A 88 11.74 -14.35 -15.65
C ILE A 88 11.36 -15.50 -14.70
N ASP A 89 10.82 -16.58 -15.24
CA ASP A 89 10.40 -17.76 -14.46
C ASP A 89 10.72 -19.04 -15.25
N LYS A 90 11.68 -19.81 -14.77
CA LYS A 90 12.14 -21.06 -15.39
C LYS A 90 11.05 -22.12 -15.50
N ASN A 91 9.99 -22.02 -14.70
CA ASN A 91 8.88 -22.97 -14.71
C ASN A 91 7.84 -22.64 -15.80
N ILE A 92 7.90 -21.45 -16.40
CA ILE A 92 6.98 -21.00 -17.45
C ILE A 92 7.66 -21.12 -18.80
N LYS A 93 7.08 -21.89 -19.72
CA LYS A 93 7.70 -22.19 -21.00
C LYS A 93 7.17 -21.36 -22.15
N THR A 94 5.97 -20.79 -22.02
CA THR A 94 5.31 -20.11 -23.13
C THR A 94 4.75 -18.76 -22.71
N ILE A 95 4.65 -17.84 -23.68
CA ILE A 95 4.01 -16.52 -23.49
C ILE A 95 2.56 -16.68 -22.98
N LYS A 96 1.85 -17.71 -23.44
CA LYS A 96 0.45 -17.96 -23.04
C LYS A 96 0.37 -18.30 -21.55
N GLU A 97 1.23 -19.21 -21.07
CA GLU A 97 1.32 -19.54 -19.65
C GLU A 97 1.68 -18.33 -18.81
N PHE A 98 2.66 -17.52 -19.26
CA PHE A 98 3.06 -16.29 -18.59
C PHE A 98 1.89 -15.31 -18.46
N LYS A 99 1.18 -15.03 -19.57
CA LYS A 99 0.01 -14.15 -19.55
C LYS A 99 -1.09 -14.65 -18.61
N ASN A 100 -1.32 -15.97 -18.58
CA ASN A 100 -2.29 -16.54 -17.66
C ASN A 100 -1.86 -16.35 -16.21
N LYS A 101 -0.59 -16.64 -15.88
CA LYS A 101 -0.06 -16.45 -14.52
C LYS A 101 -0.11 -14.99 -14.07
N VAL A 102 0.23 -14.05 -14.95
CA VAL A 102 0.10 -12.61 -14.68
C VAL A 102 -1.36 -12.23 -14.42
N LYS A 103 -2.30 -12.74 -15.24
CA LYS A 103 -3.74 -12.51 -15.06
C LYS A 103 -4.24 -13.06 -13.73
N GLU A 104 -3.83 -14.28 -13.37
CA GLU A 104 -4.17 -14.89 -12.07
C GLU A 104 -3.63 -14.07 -10.90
N ASN A 105 -2.37 -13.63 -10.98
CA ASN A 105 -1.78 -12.79 -9.93
C ASN A 105 -2.51 -11.45 -9.79
N ILE A 106 -2.87 -10.80 -10.91
CA ILE A 106 -3.66 -9.57 -10.89
C ILE A 106 -5.03 -9.82 -10.25
N GLN A 107 -5.69 -10.93 -10.61
CA GLN A 107 -6.99 -11.29 -10.04
C GLN A 107 -6.90 -11.51 -8.54
N ILE A 108 -5.91 -12.28 -8.07
CA ILE A 108 -5.67 -12.52 -6.65
C ILE A 108 -5.43 -11.20 -5.89
N ASN A 109 -4.64 -10.29 -6.46
CA ASN A 109 -4.38 -8.99 -5.83
C ASN A 109 -5.66 -8.15 -5.75
N LEU A 110 -6.44 -8.08 -6.84
CA LEU A 110 -7.72 -7.36 -6.86
C LEU A 110 -8.72 -7.95 -5.87
N ASP A 111 -8.80 -9.28 -5.78
CA ASP A 111 -9.70 -9.95 -4.83
C ASP A 111 -9.30 -9.65 -3.39
N ASN A 112 -7.99 -9.64 -3.09
CA ASN A 112 -7.48 -9.28 -1.77
C ASN A 112 -7.75 -7.79 -1.43
N GLU A 113 -7.54 -6.87 -2.37
CA GLU A 113 -7.85 -5.45 -2.19
C GLU A 113 -9.35 -5.23 -1.98
N ASN A 114 -10.19 -5.84 -2.81
CA ASN A 114 -11.65 -5.78 -2.67
C ASN A 114 -12.12 -6.33 -1.33
N LYS A 115 -11.54 -7.47 -0.90
CA LYS A 115 -11.84 -8.06 0.41
C LYS A 115 -11.46 -7.12 1.55
N LYS A 116 -10.28 -6.51 1.48
CA LYS A 116 -9.81 -5.53 2.46
C LYS A 116 -10.73 -4.31 2.51
N GLU A 117 -11.10 -3.76 1.36
CA GLU A 117 -12.01 -2.63 1.27
C GLU A 117 -13.40 -2.97 1.82
N PHE A 118 -13.91 -4.15 1.48
CA PHE A 118 -15.19 -4.63 1.99
C PHE A 118 -15.18 -4.77 3.51
N ASN A 119 -14.13 -5.36 4.06
CA ASN A 119 -13.97 -5.49 5.51
C ASN A 119 -13.88 -4.12 6.20
N ASN A 120 -13.17 -3.15 5.61
CA ASN A 120 -13.14 -1.79 6.13
C ASN A 120 -14.53 -1.14 6.14
N LYS A 121 -15.32 -1.33 5.09
CA LYS A 121 -16.71 -0.83 5.04
C LYS A 121 -17.62 -1.49 6.10
N ILE A 122 -17.40 -2.76 6.39
CA ILE A 122 -18.07 -3.45 7.51
C ILE A 122 -17.70 -2.78 8.84
N VAL A 123 -16.41 -2.54 9.06
CA VAL A 123 -15.91 -1.87 10.28
C VAL A 123 -16.56 -0.49 10.44
N GLU A 124 -16.50 0.32 9.40
CA GLU A 124 -17.09 1.67 9.38
C GLU A 124 -18.59 1.63 9.66
N TYR A 125 -19.32 0.74 9.01
CA TYR A 125 -20.75 0.56 9.25
C TYR A 125 -21.06 0.29 10.72
N PHE A 126 -20.34 -0.62 11.37
CA PHE A 126 -20.59 -0.94 12.78
C PHE A 126 -20.20 0.21 13.71
N ILE A 127 -19.11 0.92 13.44
CA ILE A 127 -18.70 2.09 14.23
C ILE A 127 -19.74 3.19 14.13
N ASP A 128 -20.27 3.47 12.94
CA ASP A 128 -21.24 4.53 12.71
C ASP A 128 -22.62 4.19 13.29
N LYS A 129 -23.03 2.92 13.25
CA LYS A 129 -24.33 2.48 13.75
C LYS A 129 -24.35 2.25 15.26
N THR A 130 -23.20 2.07 15.89
CA THR A 130 -23.13 1.80 17.32
C THR A 130 -22.83 3.09 18.10
N LYS A 131 -23.84 3.53 18.88
CA LYS A 131 -23.74 4.77 19.66
C LYS A 131 -23.23 4.47 21.07
N PHE A 132 -21.93 4.62 21.29
CA PHE A 132 -21.32 4.65 22.61
C PHE A 132 -19.99 5.40 22.55
N ASP A 133 -19.53 5.86 23.71
CA ASP A 133 -18.23 6.51 23.81
C ASP A 133 -17.17 5.49 24.21
N ALA A 134 -16.06 5.49 23.49
CA ALA A 134 -14.92 4.63 23.86
C ALA A 134 -14.37 5.08 25.23
N PRO A 135 -14.02 4.15 26.13
CA PRO A 135 -13.41 4.49 27.42
C PRO A 135 -12.13 5.30 27.21
N GLN A 136 -12.08 6.50 27.80
CA GLN A 136 -11.00 7.45 27.56
C GLN A 136 -9.64 6.89 27.94
N SER A 137 -9.56 6.11 29.04
CA SER A 137 -8.33 5.47 29.47
C SER A 137 -7.76 4.50 28.40
N MET A 138 -8.64 3.76 27.70
CA MET A 138 -8.21 2.87 26.61
C MET A 138 -7.73 3.66 25.41
N VAL A 139 -8.44 4.76 25.06
CA VAL A 139 -8.07 5.65 23.95
C VAL A 139 -6.70 6.27 24.19
N GLU A 140 -6.45 6.82 25.39
CA GLU A 140 -5.16 7.44 25.73
C GLU A 140 -4.00 6.43 25.75
N ASN A 141 -4.22 5.23 26.28
CA ASN A 141 -3.21 4.18 26.27
C ASN A 141 -2.85 3.77 24.84
N TYR A 142 -3.86 3.58 23.99
CA TYR A 142 -3.63 3.21 22.59
C TYR A 142 -2.96 4.34 21.79
N LYS A 143 -3.36 5.59 22.04
CA LYS A 143 -2.72 6.78 21.45
C LYS A 143 -1.24 6.86 21.83
N SER A 144 -0.92 6.66 23.11
CA SER A 144 0.48 6.65 23.58
C SER A 144 1.31 5.58 22.86
N TYR A 145 0.75 4.39 22.71
CA TYR A 145 1.39 3.31 21.94
C TYR A 145 1.64 3.72 20.48
N LEU A 146 0.65 4.32 19.79
CA LEU A 146 0.81 4.77 18.40
C LEU A 146 1.88 5.85 18.26
N ILE A 147 1.94 6.79 19.22
CA ILE A 147 2.94 7.85 19.25
C ILE A 147 4.35 7.27 19.43
N GLU A 148 4.52 6.32 20.34
CA GLU A 148 5.81 5.64 20.58
C GLU A 148 6.26 4.86 19.32
N ASP A 149 5.36 4.09 18.73
CA ASP A 149 5.64 3.34 17.49
C ASP A 149 6.03 4.28 16.34
N TYR A 150 5.30 5.39 16.18
CA TYR A 150 5.62 6.38 15.15
C TYR A 150 6.99 7.04 15.38
N LYS A 151 7.27 7.48 16.62
CA LYS A 151 8.57 8.07 17.00
C LYS A 151 9.73 7.11 16.79
N SER A 152 9.54 5.82 17.06
CA SER A 152 10.57 4.81 16.84
C SER A 152 10.95 4.65 15.36
N LYS A 153 9.98 4.81 14.46
CA LYS A 153 10.16 4.69 13.01
C LYS A 153 10.58 6.01 12.35
N ASN A 154 10.25 7.15 12.97
CA ASN A 154 10.43 8.49 12.42
C ASN A 154 10.98 9.47 13.47
N PRO A 155 12.22 9.30 13.95
CA PRO A 155 12.72 10.00 15.14
C PRO A 155 12.76 11.53 15.01
N ASN A 156 12.80 12.09 13.79
CA ASN A 156 12.96 13.53 13.55
C ASN A 156 11.71 14.22 12.95
N SER A 157 10.57 13.52 12.84
CA SER A 157 9.41 14.04 12.09
C SER A 157 8.10 14.05 12.88
N PHE A 158 8.14 13.89 14.21
CA PHE A 158 6.95 13.92 15.06
C PHE A 158 6.62 15.36 15.47
N ASP A 159 5.46 15.83 15.06
CA ASP A 159 4.87 17.13 15.43
C ASP A 159 3.59 16.86 16.24
N GLU A 160 3.64 17.09 17.54
CA GLU A 160 2.55 16.78 18.48
C GLU A 160 1.31 17.64 18.22
N ASP A 161 1.46 18.90 17.81
CA ASP A 161 0.35 19.82 17.56
C ASP A 161 -0.46 19.42 16.33
N LYS A 162 0.22 18.92 15.29
CA LYS A 162 -0.42 18.47 14.05
C LYS A 162 -0.97 17.07 14.17
N MET A 163 -0.22 16.15 14.77
CA MET A 163 -0.49 14.72 14.77
C MET A 163 -1.33 14.27 15.98
N GLY A 164 -1.31 15.02 17.07
CA GLY A 164 -2.00 14.64 18.31
C GLY A 164 -3.51 14.45 18.15
N LYS A 165 -4.17 15.29 17.34
CA LYS A 165 -5.60 15.15 17.02
C LYS A 165 -5.89 13.91 16.18
N GLU A 166 -5.10 13.73 15.12
CA GLU A 166 -5.21 12.57 14.22
C GLU A 166 -5.03 11.25 14.98
N PHE A 167 -4.01 11.14 15.82
CA PHE A 167 -3.82 9.95 16.66
C PHE A 167 -4.95 9.74 17.66
N THR A 168 -5.57 10.79 18.17
CA THR A 168 -6.75 10.66 19.05
C THR A 168 -7.94 10.10 18.28
N GLU A 169 -8.21 10.59 17.07
CA GLU A 169 -9.30 10.09 16.22
C GLU A 169 -9.09 8.63 15.82
N ILE A 170 -7.87 8.28 15.38
CA ILE A 170 -7.49 6.90 15.05
C ILE A 170 -7.66 5.99 16.26
N SER A 171 -7.17 6.41 17.44
CA SER A 171 -7.26 5.64 18.66
C SER A 171 -8.71 5.42 19.09
N THR A 172 -9.54 6.46 19.04
CA THR A 172 -10.95 6.37 19.35
C THR A 172 -11.67 5.38 18.44
N LYS A 173 -11.41 5.46 17.13
CA LYS A 173 -11.99 4.56 16.12
C LYS A 173 -11.57 3.12 16.37
N ASN A 174 -10.29 2.89 16.64
CA ASN A 174 -9.76 1.55 16.87
C ASN A 174 -10.27 0.92 18.17
N ILE A 175 -10.36 1.69 19.25
CA ILE A 175 -10.93 1.19 20.52
C ILE A 175 -12.42 0.90 20.39
N LYS A 176 -13.19 1.77 19.71
CA LYS A 176 -14.60 1.48 19.40
C LYS A 176 -14.73 0.16 18.65
N TRP A 177 -13.93 -0.01 17.60
CA TRP A 177 -13.95 -1.25 16.82
C TRP A 177 -13.57 -2.47 17.65
N LEU A 178 -12.54 -2.38 18.48
CA LEU A 178 -12.11 -3.48 19.34
C LEU A 178 -13.28 -3.97 20.22
N LEU A 179 -13.97 -3.05 20.89
CA LEU A 179 -15.07 -3.39 21.77
C LEU A 179 -16.28 -3.96 21.01
N ILE A 180 -16.61 -3.40 19.84
CA ILE A 180 -17.67 -3.94 18.97
C ILE A 180 -17.33 -5.35 18.53
N ARG A 181 -16.08 -5.56 18.08
CA ARG A 181 -15.60 -6.86 17.61
C ARG A 181 -15.70 -7.93 18.72
N GLU A 182 -15.29 -7.62 19.93
CA GLU A 182 -15.38 -8.53 21.06
C GLU A 182 -16.83 -8.95 21.36
N ILE A 183 -17.75 -8.01 21.35
CA ILE A 183 -19.19 -8.29 21.55
C ILE A 183 -19.73 -9.19 20.43
N ILE A 184 -19.35 -8.95 19.18
CA ILE A 184 -19.79 -9.78 18.04
C ILE A 184 -19.20 -11.19 18.15
N ILE A 185 -17.92 -11.31 18.48
CA ILE A 185 -17.25 -12.61 18.65
C ILE A 185 -17.98 -13.44 19.71
N ASP A 186 -18.32 -12.84 20.83
CA ASP A 186 -19.01 -13.51 21.92
C ASP A 186 -20.45 -13.94 21.51
N ARG A 187 -21.21 -13.01 20.94
CA ARG A 187 -22.60 -13.27 20.48
C ARG A 187 -22.69 -14.34 19.41
N GLU A 188 -21.80 -14.28 18.43
CA GLU A 188 -21.77 -15.21 17.30
C GLU A 188 -20.99 -16.50 17.62
N LYS A 189 -20.45 -16.60 18.84
CA LYS A 189 -19.64 -17.74 19.34
C LYS A 189 -18.51 -18.09 18.36
N ILE A 190 -17.81 -17.06 17.87
CA ILE A 190 -16.71 -17.23 16.93
C ILE A 190 -15.47 -17.62 17.75
N SER A 191 -15.02 -18.85 17.59
CA SER A 191 -13.84 -19.38 18.28
C SER A 191 -13.01 -20.22 17.32
N LEU A 192 -11.77 -20.45 17.68
CA LEU A 192 -10.86 -21.37 17.00
C LEU A 192 -10.55 -22.55 17.89
N GLU A 193 -10.70 -23.73 17.35
CA GLU A 193 -10.22 -24.95 17.98
C GLU A 193 -8.72 -25.13 17.74
N LYS A 194 -8.02 -25.72 18.70
CA LYS A 194 -6.59 -26.03 18.57
C LYS A 194 -6.29 -26.80 17.27
N LYS A 195 -7.17 -27.74 16.91
CA LYS A 195 -7.04 -28.54 15.70
C LYS A 195 -7.03 -27.70 14.41
N GLU A 196 -7.78 -26.60 14.36
CA GLU A 196 -7.80 -25.71 13.18
C GLU A 196 -6.43 -25.04 12.98
N ILE A 197 -5.79 -24.64 14.07
CA ILE A 197 -4.45 -24.03 14.04
C ILE A 197 -3.41 -25.06 13.60
N ASP A 198 -3.47 -26.26 14.17
CA ASP A 198 -2.53 -27.33 13.84
C ASP A 198 -2.69 -27.75 12.36
N ASN A 199 -3.92 -27.88 11.87
CA ASN A 199 -4.20 -28.14 10.46
C ASN A 199 -3.63 -27.05 9.53
N LYS A 200 -3.74 -25.76 9.92
CA LYS A 200 -3.20 -24.66 9.11
C LYS A 200 -1.68 -24.72 9.01
N ILE A 201 -1.00 -25.07 10.11
CA ILE A 201 0.45 -25.27 10.09
C ILE A 201 0.82 -26.46 9.18
N GLU A 202 0.05 -27.55 9.23
CA GLU A 202 0.26 -28.69 8.34
C GLU A 202 0.06 -28.35 6.86
N GLU A 203 -0.94 -27.50 6.52
CA GLU A 203 -1.12 -26.99 5.16
C GLU A 203 0.12 -26.21 4.68
N MET A 204 0.63 -25.30 5.50
CA MET A 204 1.84 -24.52 5.16
C MET A 204 3.05 -25.43 4.91
N ILE A 205 3.17 -26.52 5.69
CA ILE A 205 4.23 -27.51 5.50
C ILE A 205 4.03 -28.27 4.17
N LYS A 206 2.80 -28.61 3.80
CA LYS A 206 2.50 -29.28 2.53
C LYS A 206 2.74 -28.39 1.32
N GLU A 207 2.44 -27.10 1.43
CA GLU A 207 2.69 -26.10 0.39
C GLU A 207 4.17 -25.80 0.20
N SER A 208 4.98 -25.94 1.27
CA SER A 208 6.40 -25.64 1.25
C SER A 208 7.22 -26.71 1.98
N PRO A 209 7.34 -27.93 1.40
CA PRO A 209 7.97 -29.08 2.06
C PRO A 209 9.44 -28.87 2.42
N ASP A 210 10.15 -28.10 1.60
CA ASP A 210 11.58 -27.78 1.80
C ASP A 210 11.83 -26.95 3.07
N TYR A 211 10.83 -26.16 3.49
CA TYR A 211 10.90 -25.30 4.68
C TYR A 211 10.23 -25.92 5.92
N LYS A 212 9.89 -27.22 5.89
CA LYS A 212 9.19 -27.90 6.99
C LYS A 212 9.81 -27.64 8.38
N LYS A 213 11.13 -27.76 8.47
CA LYS A 213 11.83 -27.58 9.77
C LYS A 213 11.73 -26.14 10.28
N ASP A 214 11.83 -25.18 9.38
CA ASP A 214 11.77 -23.75 9.72
C ASP A 214 10.35 -23.35 10.11
N ILE A 215 9.33 -23.84 9.41
CA ILE A 215 7.92 -23.62 9.74
C ILE A 215 7.61 -24.16 11.15
N ILE A 216 8.02 -25.39 11.44
CA ILE A 216 7.79 -25.99 12.76
C ILE A 216 8.51 -25.17 13.85
N LYS A 217 9.79 -24.79 13.64
CA LYS A 217 10.54 -23.99 14.56
C LYS A 217 9.88 -22.64 14.83
N PHE A 218 9.42 -21.97 13.75
CA PHE A 218 8.78 -20.66 13.83
C PHE A 218 7.48 -20.70 14.65
N TYR A 219 6.61 -21.68 14.40
CA TYR A 219 5.33 -21.80 15.12
C TYR A 219 5.41 -22.55 16.46
N ASN A 220 6.58 -23.08 16.84
CA ASN A 220 6.83 -23.51 18.23
C ASN A 220 7.01 -22.33 19.18
N GLU A 221 7.32 -21.14 18.66
CA GLU A 221 7.33 -19.91 19.46
C GLU A 221 5.87 -19.45 19.70
N GLU A 222 5.50 -19.31 20.96
CA GLU A 222 4.14 -18.95 21.40
C GLU A 222 3.68 -17.62 20.80
N SER A 223 4.58 -16.64 20.68
CA SER A 223 4.30 -15.35 20.04
C SER A 223 3.83 -15.49 18.59
N ASN A 224 4.50 -16.34 17.81
CA ASN A 224 4.17 -16.57 16.39
C ASN A 224 2.88 -17.39 16.25
N LYS A 225 2.70 -18.37 17.14
CA LYS A 225 1.46 -19.16 17.18
C LYS A 225 0.25 -18.31 17.57
N ASN A 226 0.42 -17.37 18.50
CA ASN A 226 -0.65 -16.44 18.87
C ASN A 226 -1.00 -15.47 17.74
N LYS A 227 -0.02 -14.96 16.98
CA LYS A 227 -0.28 -14.17 15.79
C LYS A 227 -1.09 -14.95 14.76
N LEU A 228 -0.69 -16.18 14.44
CA LEU A 228 -1.45 -17.05 13.53
C LEU A 228 -2.89 -17.25 14.00
N LYS A 229 -3.08 -17.49 15.32
CA LYS A 229 -4.41 -17.65 15.92
C LYS A 229 -5.26 -16.39 15.76
N GLU A 230 -4.69 -15.21 16.01
CA GLU A 230 -5.41 -13.94 15.82
C GLU A 230 -5.77 -13.70 14.34
N ASP A 231 -4.87 -13.98 13.41
CA ASP A 231 -5.14 -13.86 11.98
C ASP A 231 -6.24 -14.81 11.53
N MET A 232 -6.20 -16.06 11.98
CA MET A 232 -7.23 -17.05 11.68
C MET A 232 -8.58 -16.68 12.29
N LEU A 233 -8.59 -16.19 13.53
CA LEU A 233 -9.81 -15.72 14.20
C LEU A 233 -10.40 -14.51 13.46
N ASN A 234 -9.56 -13.60 13.06
CA ASN A 234 -9.97 -12.41 12.28
C ASN A 234 -10.56 -12.81 10.92
N ASN A 235 -9.94 -13.74 10.21
CA ASN A 235 -10.48 -14.26 8.96
C ASN A 235 -11.84 -14.96 9.17
N LYS A 236 -11.98 -15.77 10.20
CA LYS A 236 -13.24 -16.45 10.55
C LYS A 236 -14.35 -15.47 10.92
N PHE A 237 -13.96 -14.42 11.65
CA PHE A 237 -14.83 -13.31 12.02
C PHE A 237 -15.38 -12.56 10.78
N PHE A 238 -14.50 -12.09 9.91
CA PHE A 238 -14.95 -11.38 8.71
C PHE A 238 -15.71 -12.28 7.75
N SER A 239 -15.31 -13.53 7.55
CA SER A 239 -16.08 -14.49 6.75
C SER A 239 -17.50 -14.71 7.29
N LYS A 240 -17.66 -14.71 8.61
CA LYS A 240 -18.99 -14.78 9.22
C LYS A 240 -19.82 -13.53 8.92
N LEU A 241 -19.22 -12.33 9.03
CA LEU A 241 -19.90 -11.08 8.76
C LEU A 241 -20.20 -10.89 7.26
N GLU A 242 -19.30 -11.25 6.39
CA GLU A 242 -19.48 -11.20 4.93
C GLU A 242 -20.79 -11.87 4.51
N ASN A 243 -21.13 -13.02 5.11
CA ASN A 243 -22.38 -13.74 4.82
C ASN A 243 -23.64 -12.93 5.11
N TYR A 244 -23.60 -11.97 6.05
CA TYR A 244 -24.74 -11.09 6.32
C TYR A 244 -24.89 -9.95 5.30
N PHE A 245 -23.79 -9.60 4.60
CA PHE A 245 -23.74 -8.46 3.69
C PHE A 245 -23.73 -8.84 2.21
N ILE A 246 -23.47 -10.11 1.87
CA ILE A 246 -23.27 -10.58 0.49
C ILE A 246 -24.44 -10.24 -0.43
N ASN A 247 -25.69 -10.26 0.09
CA ASN A 247 -26.88 -9.95 -0.70
C ASN A 247 -27.03 -8.44 -1.02
N LYS A 248 -26.15 -7.58 -0.52
CA LYS A 248 -26.14 -6.13 -0.76
C LYS A 248 -24.95 -5.66 -1.60
N SER A 249 -24.04 -6.56 -1.94
CA SER A 249 -22.90 -6.23 -2.79
C SER A 249 -23.32 -6.13 -4.26
N LYS A 250 -22.67 -5.22 -5.00
CA LYS A 250 -22.81 -5.09 -6.45
C LYS A 250 -21.44 -5.32 -7.11
N GLU A 251 -21.41 -6.18 -8.11
CA GLU A 251 -20.24 -6.32 -8.96
C GLU A 251 -20.13 -5.07 -9.85
N ILE A 252 -18.97 -4.44 -9.85
CA ILE A 252 -18.65 -3.30 -10.70
C ILE A 252 -17.58 -3.76 -11.69
N PRO A 253 -17.86 -3.73 -13.02
CA PRO A 253 -16.86 -4.05 -14.02
C PRO A 253 -15.63 -3.14 -13.89
N THR A 254 -14.44 -3.70 -14.11
CA THR A 254 -13.16 -3.02 -13.88
C THR A 254 -12.98 -1.77 -14.77
N ASP A 255 -13.61 -1.75 -15.94
CA ASP A 255 -13.65 -0.59 -16.86
C ASP A 255 -14.41 0.62 -16.32
N LYS A 256 -15.30 0.40 -15.34
CA LYS A 256 -16.08 1.45 -14.67
C LYS A 256 -15.42 1.96 -13.38
N ILE A 257 -14.32 1.34 -12.94
CA ILE A 257 -13.56 1.82 -11.80
C ILE A 257 -12.74 3.02 -12.26
N LYS A 258 -13.12 4.22 -11.82
CA LYS A 258 -12.33 5.42 -12.08
C LYS A 258 -10.96 5.24 -11.42
N LYS A 259 -9.91 5.36 -12.23
CA LYS A 259 -8.55 5.49 -11.68
C LYS A 259 -8.54 6.78 -10.86
N GLY A 260 -8.39 6.61 -9.53
CA GLY A 260 -8.20 7.72 -8.59
C GLY A 260 -6.83 8.36 -8.77
#